data_15a82a28a96d8b4806ee57614ea9e491
#
_entry.id   15a82a28a96d8b4806ee57614ea9e491
#
_cell.length_a   1.000
_cell.length_b   1.000
_cell.length_c   1.000
_cell.angle_alpha   90.00
_cell.angle_beta   90.00
_cell.angle_gamma   90.00
#
_symmetry.space_group_name_H-M   'P 1'
#
loop_
_entity.id
_entity.type
_entity.pdbx_description
1 polymer ?
#
loop_
_entity_poly.entity_id
_entity_poly.type
_entity_poly.pdbx_seq_one_letter_code
_entity_poly.pdbx_strand_id
1 'polypeptide(L)'
;MNFIEEIIEAGDKSNLKFRFPPEPNGHLHLGHAKAICLNFGLAHKYKTGCNLRFDDTNPSSESQEYVDSIIEDIIWLGYRPSDIEETSNYFSFMQSCARNLIRNGDAYMDDSTSEEIAELKGDLESPGTDSPYRNRTVEENLELFEKLCSGEIKTVLRAKIDMAHPNLLMRDPVIYRSIDKSHHNTGTEFKAYPMYDFAHPISDWKENITHSLCTLEFEAHRPFYNWTLEKLFDENVFGVNPRQIEFSRLNVDGFQLSKRYLKELVEDGTVDGWDDPRMPTLKGLKRRGFTPDSIRNFCEKVGISKRESQIERSLLDGCLRDELNTISLRRMVVKDPIKLTIISDFKPGFAALENNPEASEFSARRVNYTEQFWIEREDFRVEANKKYKRLKLGDNVRLKGVCIVKAVDYVEVDGMITEVLCEHYPDSFSGMETDVKAKGVIHWVDRQSCIQVELNHFDGLDKGTITAFGEPLLAQDYDAPVQFIRHGYYMKDGTSWNHSVSLKSSYKQ
;
A
#
# COMPACT_ATOMS: atom_id res chain seq x y z
N MET A 1 -21.11 -3.02 -10.73
CA MET A 1 -20.34 -2.98 -12.00
C MET A 1 -19.80 -1.57 -12.15
N ASN A 2 -18.54 -1.38 -12.40
CA ASN A 2 -17.95 -0.07 -12.66
C ASN A 2 -17.90 0.20 -14.17
N PHE A 3 -17.62 1.45 -14.57
CA PHE A 3 -17.65 1.85 -15.99
C PHE A 3 -16.63 1.10 -16.87
N ILE A 4 -15.50 0.61 -16.31
CA ILE A 4 -14.52 -0.21 -17.06
C ILE A 4 -15.12 -1.58 -17.34
N GLU A 5 -15.77 -2.18 -16.35
CA GLU A 5 -16.50 -3.44 -16.54
C GLU A 5 -17.62 -3.31 -17.58
N GLU A 6 -18.34 -2.18 -17.58
CA GLU A 6 -19.36 -1.90 -18.62
C GLU A 6 -18.75 -1.85 -20.02
N ILE A 7 -17.56 -1.24 -20.16
CA ILE A 7 -16.84 -1.21 -21.43
C ILE A 7 -16.44 -2.63 -21.88
N ILE A 8 -15.92 -3.44 -20.94
CA ILE A 8 -15.51 -4.83 -21.20
C ILE A 8 -16.74 -5.67 -21.59
N GLU A 9 -17.86 -5.53 -20.85
CA GLU A 9 -19.08 -6.30 -21.13
C GLU A 9 -19.72 -5.94 -22.47
N ALA A 10 -19.55 -4.71 -22.93
CA ALA A 10 -20.03 -4.25 -24.24
C ALA A 10 -19.13 -4.67 -25.41
N GLY A 11 -17.91 -5.14 -25.16
CA GLY A 11 -16.92 -5.53 -26.16
C GLY A 11 -16.74 -7.03 -26.33
N ASP A 12 -15.76 -7.41 -27.17
CA ASP A 12 -15.31 -8.79 -27.30
C ASP A 12 -14.45 -9.20 -26.10
N LYS A 13 -14.82 -10.31 -25.48
CA LYS A 13 -14.13 -10.85 -24.29
C LYS A 13 -13.24 -12.05 -24.60
N SER A 14 -13.12 -12.46 -25.85
CA SER A 14 -12.42 -13.71 -26.22
C SER A 14 -10.92 -13.69 -25.96
N ASN A 15 -10.31 -12.49 -26.01
CA ASN A 15 -8.86 -12.31 -25.91
C ASN A 15 -8.47 -11.22 -24.90
N LEU A 16 -9.23 -11.07 -23.82
CA LEU A 16 -8.90 -10.05 -22.80
C LEU A 16 -7.50 -10.28 -22.23
N LYS A 17 -6.73 -9.21 -22.17
CA LYS A 17 -5.44 -9.19 -21.48
C LYS A 17 -5.19 -7.80 -20.89
N PHE A 18 -4.70 -7.78 -19.66
CA PHE A 18 -4.39 -6.59 -18.88
C PHE A 18 -2.91 -6.53 -18.54
N ARG A 19 -2.45 -5.40 -18.05
CA ARG A 19 -1.10 -5.25 -17.49
C ARG A 19 -1.06 -4.23 -16.37
N PHE A 20 -0.15 -4.40 -15.45
CA PHE A 20 0.30 -3.39 -14.48
C PHE A 20 1.73 -2.98 -14.88
N PRO A 21 1.96 -1.71 -15.32
CA PRO A 21 3.22 -1.30 -15.91
C PRO A 21 3.97 -0.28 -15.02
N PRO A 22 4.53 -0.67 -13.85
CA PRO A 22 5.27 0.27 -13.03
C PRO A 22 6.63 0.60 -13.63
N GLU A 23 7.11 1.85 -13.45
CA GLU A 23 8.53 2.15 -13.58
C GLU A 23 9.30 1.58 -12.38
N PRO A 24 10.44 0.86 -12.59
CA PRO A 24 11.24 0.32 -11.49
C PRO A 24 12.15 1.39 -10.86
N ASN A 25 11.57 2.49 -10.39
CA ASN A 25 12.23 3.69 -9.86
C ASN A 25 11.81 4.04 -8.42
N GLY A 26 11.24 3.09 -7.68
CA GLY A 26 10.82 3.25 -6.29
C GLY A 26 9.90 2.15 -5.79
N HIS A 27 9.70 2.11 -4.49
CA HIS A 27 8.79 1.15 -3.85
C HIS A 27 7.33 1.47 -4.12
N LEU A 28 6.49 0.43 -4.14
CA LEU A 28 5.06 0.60 -4.28
C LEU A 28 4.43 1.19 -3.00
N HIS A 29 3.41 2.00 -3.20
CA HIS A 29 2.63 2.59 -2.12
C HIS A 29 1.13 2.32 -2.32
N LEU A 30 0.30 2.71 -1.36
CA LEU A 30 -1.15 2.47 -1.37
C LEU A 30 -1.84 2.95 -2.66
N GLY A 31 -1.35 4.02 -3.29
CA GLY A 31 -1.86 4.49 -4.59
C GLY A 31 -1.72 3.45 -5.70
N HIS A 32 -0.61 2.72 -5.74
CA HIS A 32 -0.38 1.63 -6.70
C HIS A 32 -1.28 0.42 -6.42
N ALA A 33 -1.63 0.16 -5.15
CA ALA A 33 -2.51 -0.95 -4.79
C ALA A 33 -3.85 -0.88 -5.53
N LYS A 34 -4.43 0.31 -5.73
CA LYS A 34 -5.66 0.49 -6.50
C LYS A 34 -5.51 0.02 -7.94
N ALA A 35 -4.42 0.39 -8.61
CA ALA A 35 -4.15 -0.04 -9.99
C ALA A 35 -3.87 -1.55 -10.09
N ILE A 36 -3.13 -2.11 -9.12
CA ILE A 36 -2.87 -3.55 -9.02
C ILE A 36 -4.19 -4.30 -8.84
N CYS A 37 -4.98 -3.94 -7.82
CA CYS A 37 -6.26 -4.58 -7.55
C CYS A 37 -7.23 -4.48 -8.73
N LEU A 38 -7.21 -3.37 -9.47
CA LEU A 38 -8.02 -3.20 -10.67
C LEU A 38 -7.59 -4.16 -11.79
N ASN A 39 -6.33 -4.11 -12.22
CA ASN A 39 -5.85 -4.90 -13.35
C ASN A 39 -5.88 -6.41 -13.07
N PHE A 40 -5.30 -6.83 -11.95
CA PHE A 40 -5.30 -8.25 -11.55
C PHE A 40 -6.69 -8.73 -11.13
N GLY A 41 -7.51 -7.87 -10.50
CA GLY A 41 -8.89 -8.19 -10.14
C GLY A 41 -9.77 -8.44 -11.36
N LEU A 42 -9.67 -7.61 -12.41
CA LEU A 42 -10.34 -7.82 -13.69
C LEU A 42 -9.85 -9.12 -14.37
N ALA A 43 -8.54 -9.34 -14.41
CA ALA A 43 -7.97 -10.56 -14.96
C ALA A 43 -8.54 -11.82 -14.24
N HIS A 44 -8.59 -11.79 -12.91
CA HIS A 44 -9.18 -12.87 -12.13
C HIS A 44 -10.68 -13.05 -12.41
N LYS A 45 -11.45 -11.96 -12.43
CA LYS A 45 -12.89 -11.97 -12.70
C LYS A 45 -13.23 -12.56 -14.05
N TYR A 46 -12.48 -12.18 -15.09
CA TYR A 46 -12.70 -12.64 -16.46
C TYR A 46 -11.89 -13.90 -16.82
N LYS A 47 -11.16 -14.48 -15.87
CA LYS A 47 -10.32 -15.69 -16.05
C LYS A 47 -9.31 -15.53 -17.19
N THR A 48 -8.63 -14.41 -17.23
CA THR A 48 -7.65 -14.04 -18.24
C THR A 48 -6.32 -13.63 -17.60
N GLY A 49 -5.32 -13.25 -18.43
CA GLY A 49 -3.99 -12.87 -17.99
C GLY A 49 -3.87 -11.39 -17.61
N CYS A 50 -2.95 -11.10 -16.67
CA CYS A 50 -2.43 -9.78 -16.38
C CYS A 50 -0.91 -9.84 -16.32
N ASN A 51 -0.23 -9.10 -17.20
CA ASN A 51 1.21 -8.99 -17.20
C ASN A 51 1.68 -7.98 -16.15
N LEU A 52 2.84 -8.23 -15.57
CA LEU A 52 3.66 -7.21 -14.94
C LEU A 52 4.71 -6.77 -15.97
N ARG A 53 4.66 -5.51 -16.41
CA ARG A 53 5.66 -4.95 -17.31
C ARG A 53 6.39 -3.82 -16.63
N PHE A 54 7.69 -3.91 -16.52
CA PHE A 54 8.52 -2.81 -16.08
C PHE A 54 8.71 -1.81 -17.21
N ASP A 55 8.21 -0.58 -17.04
CA ASP A 55 8.41 0.50 -18.00
C ASP A 55 9.79 1.15 -17.78
N ASP A 56 10.81 0.44 -18.18
CA ASP A 56 12.22 0.74 -17.97
C ASP A 56 12.85 1.51 -19.15
N THR A 57 12.27 2.66 -19.50
CA THR A 57 12.77 3.50 -20.61
C THR A 57 13.77 4.58 -20.17
N ASN A 58 14.03 4.71 -18.86
CA ASN A 58 14.89 5.75 -18.29
C ASN A 58 16.01 5.19 -17.41
N PRO A 59 17.18 4.88 -17.97
CA PRO A 59 18.31 4.29 -17.23
C PRO A 59 18.85 5.14 -16.09
N SER A 60 18.33 6.35 -15.90
CA SER A 60 18.84 7.28 -14.88
C SER A 60 18.27 7.06 -13.48
N SER A 61 17.15 6.34 -13.34
CA SER A 61 16.40 6.22 -12.08
C SER A 61 15.97 4.80 -11.72
N GLU A 62 16.29 3.81 -12.56
CA GLU A 62 15.83 2.44 -12.46
C GLU A 62 16.87 1.52 -11.82
N SER A 63 16.42 0.53 -11.03
CA SER A 63 17.30 -0.45 -10.41
C SER A 63 16.63 -1.81 -10.21
N GLN A 64 17.46 -2.87 -10.18
CA GLN A 64 17.02 -4.24 -9.92
C GLN A 64 16.37 -4.39 -8.53
N GLU A 65 16.82 -3.63 -7.54
CA GLU A 65 16.22 -3.62 -6.19
C GLU A 65 14.72 -3.28 -6.23
N TYR A 66 14.35 -2.29 -7.06
CA TYR A 66 12.94 -1.90 -7.20
C TYR A 66 12.14 -2.93 -7.97
N VAL A 67 12.73 -3.58 -8.99
CA VAL A 67 12.11 -4.71 -9.71
C VAL A 67 11.71 -5.81 -8.72
N ASP A 68 12.68 -6.27 -7.92
CA ASP A 68 12.46 -7.34 -6.93
C ASP A 68 11.40 -6.94 -5.89
N SER A 69 11.49 -5.70 -5.37
CA SER A 69 10.54 -5.16 -4.40
C SER A 69 9.10 -5.10 -4.95
N ILE A 70 8.92 -4.70 -6.19
CA ILE A 70 7.61 -4.61 -6.84
C ILE A 70 6.99 -6.00 -7.01
N ILE A 71 7.78 -6.99 -7.41
CA ILE A 71 7.33 -8.39 -7.54
C ILE A 71 6.88 -8.93 -6.17
N GLU A 72 7.68 -8.72 -5.12
CA GLU A 72 7.34 -9.13 -3.76
C GLU A 72 6.01 -8.53 -3.29
N ASP A 73 5.81 -7.24 -3.54
CA ASP A 73 4.60 -6.51 -3.12
C ASP A 73 3.34 -7.03 -3.85
N ILE A 74 3.42 -7.33 -5.15
CA ILE A 74 2.32 -7.91 -5.93
C ILE A 74 1.97 -9.30 -5.41
N ILE A 75 2.99 -10.15 -5.16
CA ILE A 75 2.80 -11.49 -4.59
C ILE A 75 2.19 -11.38 -3.20
N TRP A 76 2.67 -10.46 -2.36
CA TRP A 76 2.11 -10.23 -1.03
C TRP A 76 0.63 -9.82 -1.09
N LEU A 77 0.24 -8.97 -2.06
CA LEU A 77 -1.17 -8.63 -2.29
C LEU A 77 -2.03 -9.82 -2.77
N GLY A 78 -1.41 -11.00 -2.99
CA GLY A 78 -2.12 -12.22 -3.39
C GLY A 78 -2.29 -12.40 -4.89
N TYR A 79 -1.57 -11.62 -5.70
CA TYR A 79 -1.63 -11.69 -7.15
C TYR A 79 -0.39 -12.38 -7.74
N ARG A 80 -0.56 -12.96 -8.92
CA ARG A 80 0.53 -13.55 -9.70
C ARG A 80 0.44 -13.05 -11.14
N PRO A 81 1.48 -12.38 -11.65
CA PRO A 81 1.55 -12.01 -13.05
C PRO A 81 1.51 -13.25 -13.96
N SER A 82 0.84 -13.11 -15.12
CA SER A 82 0.88 -14.13 -16.17
C SER A 82 2.28 -14.22 -16.80
N ASP A 83 2.82 -13.05 -17.12
CA ASP A 83 4.17 -12.87 -17.63
C ASP A 83 4.82 -11.67 -16.92
N ILE A 84 6.13 -11.68 -16.78
CA ILE A 84 6.93 -10.54 -16.30
C ILE A 84 7.79 -10.10 -17.48
N GLU A 85 7.56 -8.86 -17.92
CA GLU A 85 8.18 -8.27 -19.10
C GLU A 85 8.90 -6.97 -18.73
N GLU A 86 9.88 -6.61 -19.54
CA GLU A 86 10.58 -5.34 -19.46
C GLU A 86 10.45 -4.63 -20.81
N THR A 87 10.12 -3.34 -20.81
CA THR A 87 9.99 -2.53 -22.03
C THR A 87 11.30 -2.52 -22.81
N SER A 88 12.45 -2.60 -22.13
CA SER A 88 13.77 -2.69 -22.74
C SER A 88 13.98 -3.94 -23.62
N ASN A 89 13.24 -5.03 -23.39
CA ASN A 89 13.25 -6.20 -24.27
C ASN A 89 12.75 -5.88 -25.70
N TYR A 90 12.05 -4.77 -25.85
CA TYR A 90 11.46 -4.35 -27.14
C TYR A 90 12.22 -3.19 -27.80
N PHE A 91 13.33 -2.69 -27.25
CA PHE A 91 14.06 -1.54 -27.79
C PHE A 91 14.46 -1.70 -29.25
N SER A 92 15.00 -2.86 -29.65
CA SER A 92 15.32 -3.11 -31.06
C SER A 92 14.10 -3.08 -31.97
N PHE A 93 12.95 -3.57 -31.49
CA PHE A 93 11.68 -3.50 -32.22
C PHE A 93 11.20 -2.03 -32.31
N MET A 94 11.29 -1.27 -31.22
CA MET A 94 10.92 0.16 -31.19
C MET A 94 11.80 1.01 -32.12
N GLN A 95 13.10 0.71 -32.24
CA GLN A 95 13.95 1.35 -33.25
C GLN A 95 13.47 1.04 -34.68
N SER A 96 13.00 -0.18 -34.93
CA SER A 96 12.41 -0.54 -36.22
C SER A 96 11.10 0.21 -36.50
N CYS A 97 10.27 0.39 -35.49
CA CYS A 97 9.07 1.22 -35.53
C CYS A 97 9.40 2.69 -35.84
N ALA A 98 10.42 3.25 -35.17
CA ALA A 98 10.90 4.60 -35.42
C ALA A 98 11.38 4.80 -36.88
N ARG A 99 12.14 3.82 -37.43
CA ARG A 99 12.55 3.84 -38.85
C ARG A 99 11.36 3.81 -39.80
N ASN A 100 10.30 3.07 -39.44
CA ASN A 100 9.06 3.05 -40.25
C ASN A 100 8.37 4.41 -40.26
N LEU A 101 8.24 5.09 -39.10
CA LEU A 101 7.71 6.44 -39.05
C LEU A 101 8.53 7.42 -39.92
N ILE A 102 9.86 7.34 -39.87
CA ILE A 102 10.72 8.17 -40.70
C ILE A 102 10.48 7.91 -42.19
N ARG A 103 10.43 6.62 -42.62
CA ARG A 103 10.15 6.26 -44.01
C ARG A 103 8.82 6.73 -44.52
N ASN A 104 7.84 6.77 -43.68
CA ASN A 104 6.50 7.25 -43.99
C ASN A 104 6.38 8.78 -43.96
N GLY A 105 7.41 9.49 -43.51
CA GLY A 105 7.38 10.94 -43.33
C GLY A 105 6.63 11.39 -42.08
N ASP A 106 6.37 10.47 -41.13
CA ASP A 106 5.65 10.71 -39.87
C ASP A 106 6.61 11.05 -38.70
N ALA A 107 7.94 11.07 -38.92
CA ALA A 107 8.93 11.48 -37.93
C ALA A 107 10.14 12.16 -38.60
N TYR A 108 10.83 13.03 -37.85
CA TYR A 108 12.02 13.74 -38.30
C TYR A 108 13.03 13.95 -37.17
N MET A 109 14.31 14.02 -37.54
CA MET A 109 15.40 14.34 -36.62
C MET A 109 15.46 15.85 -36.40
N ASP A 110 15.57 16.27 -35.13
CA ASP A 110 15.56 17.67 -34.72
C ASP A 110 16.78 17.98 -33.86
N ASP A 111 17.62 18.91 -34.33
CA ASP A 111 18.86 19.30 -33.64
C ASP A 111 18.63 20.48 -32.68
N SER A 112 17.37 20.94 -32.51
CA SER A 112 17.02 21.96 -31.55
C SER A 112 17.29 21.52 -30.11
N THR A 113 17.70 22.45 -29.27
CA THR A 113 17.83 22.23 -27.83
C THR A 113 16.48 22.03 -27.15
N SER A 114 16.48 21.56 -25.94
CA SER A 114 15.24 21.40 -25.16
C SER A 114 14.48 22.72 -24.97
N GLU A 115 15.20 23.83 -24.80
CA GLU A 115 14.67 25.19 -24.66
C GLU A 115 14.04 25.63 -25.96
N GLU A 116 14.74 25.48 -27.12
CA GLU A 116 14.19 25.82 -28.44
C GLU A 116 12.96 24.97 -28.76
N ILE A 117 12.95 23.68 -28.46
CA ILE A 117 11.77 22.81 -28.64
C ILE A 117 10.59 23.32 -27.78
N ALA A 118 10.86 23.74 -26.54
CA ALA A 118 9.81 24.32 -25.68
C ALA A 118 9.24 25.61 -26.22
N GLU A 119 10.10 26.52 -26.76
CA GLU A 119 9.68 27.77 -27.41
C GLU A 119 8.85 27.49 -28.67
N LEU A 120 9.35 26.59 -29.56
CA LEU A 120 8.65 26.20 -30.78
C LEU A 120 7.26 25.57 -30.48
N LYS A 121 7.13 24.87 -29.37
CA LYS A 121 5.90 24.21 -28.98
C LYS A 121 4.76 25.21 -28.65
N GLY A 122 5.11 26.43 -28.22
CA GLY A 122 4.12 27.44 -27.79
C GLY A 122 3.42 27.03 -26.48
N ASP A 123 2.26 27.63 -26.25
CA ASP A 123 1.46 27.40 -25.04
C ASP A 123 -0.03 27.13 -25.38
N LEU A 124 -0.91 27.18 -24.39
CA LEU A 124 -2.36 26.93 -24.58
C LEU A 124 -3.06 28.08 -25.34
N GLU A 125 -2.50 29.29 -25.32
CA GLU A 125 -3.06 30.48 -25.94
C GLU A 125 -2.47 30.70 -27.35
N SER A 126 -1.25 30.21 -27.60
CA SER A 126 -0.50 30.42 -28.83
C SER A 126 -0.19 29.10 -29.53
N PRO A 127 -0.45 28.93 -30.83
CA PRO A 127 -0.02 27.74 -31.57
C PRO A 127 1.50 27.64 -31.58
N GLY A 128 2.01 26.45 -31.74
CA GLY A 128 3.43 26.25 -31.98
C GLY A 128 3.84 26.64 -33.39
N THR A 129 5.14 26.64 -33.62
CA THR A 129 5.77 26.90 -34.92
C THR A 129 6.62 25.71 -35.34
N ASP A 130 6.68 25.50 -36.65
CA ASP A 130 7.46 24.40 -37.20
C ASP A 130 8.96 24.54 -36.87
N SER A 131 9.59 23.43 -36.51
CA SER A 131 11.04 23.38 -36.38
C SER A 131 11.71 23.60 -37.75
N PRO A 132 12.85 24.30 -37.83
CA PRO A 132 13.62 24.43 -39.08
C PRO A 132 14.05 23.08 -39.67
N TYR A 133 14.06 22.03 -38.86
CA TYR A 133 14.46 20.69 -39.25
C TYR A 133 13.30 19.77 -39.69
N ARG A 134 12.05 20.24 -39.55
CA ARG A 134 10.81 19.47 -39.79
C ARG A 134 10.68 18.92 -41.21
N ASN A 135 11.33 19.58 -42.17
CA ASN A 135 11.24 19.24 -43.59
C ASN A 135 12.50 18.62 -44.17
N ARG A 136 13.38 18.02 -43.34
CA ARG A 136 14.49 17.17 -43.78
C ARG A 136 13.96 16.00 -44.61
N THR A 137 14.78 15.54 -45.57
CA THR A 137 14.42 14.37 -46.38
C THR A 137 14.38 13.10 -45.56
N VAL A 138 13.73 12.07 -46.09
CA VAL A 138 13.66 10.75 -45.44
C VAL A 138 15.05 10.16 -45.27
N GLU A 139 15.87 10.32 -46.31
CA GLU A 139 17.26 9.80 -46.35
C GLU A 139 18.12 10.45 -45.26
N GLU A 140 18.08 11.79 -45.15
CA GLU A 140 18.79 12.52 -44.09
C GLU A 140 18.33 12.10 -42.69
N ASN A 141 17.00 11.99 -42.49
CA ASN A 141 16.47 11.57 -41.21
C ASN A 141 16.87 10.14 -40.82
N LEU A 142 16.90 9.21 -41.77
CA LEU A 142 17.37 7.84 -41.53
C LEU A 142 18.86 7.79 -41.18
N GLU A 143 19.70 8.53 -41.93
CA GLU A 143 21.15 8.60 -41.64
C GLU A 143 21.41 9.18 -40.23
N LEU A 144 20.73 10.28 -39.87
CA LEU A 144 20.87 10.89 -38.55
C LEU A 144 20.34 10.00 -37.43
N PHE A 145 19.27 9.25 -37.67
CA PHE A 145 18.74 8.32 -36.68
C PHE A 145 19.72 7.16 -36.41
N GLU A 146 20.38 6.63 -37.43
CA GLU A 146 21.45 5.62 -37.23
C GLU A 146 22.61 6.17 -36.40
N LYS A 147 23.03 7.43 -36.66
CA LYS A 147 24.06 8.11 -35.86
C LYS A 147 23.63 8.38 -34.43
N LEU A 148 22.31 8.68 -34.19
CA LEU A 148 21.77 8.75 -32.85
C LEU A 148 21.80 7.40 -32.12
N CYS A 149 21.40 6.32 -32.81
CA CYS A 149 21.41 4.97 -32.27
C CYS A 149 22.85 4.44 -31.97
N SER A 150 23.83 4.82 -32.78
CA SER A 150 25.26 4.49 -32.54
C SER A 150 25.89 5.35 -31.43
N GLY A 151 25.26 6.45 -31.06
CA GLY A 151 25.79 7.42 -30.09
C GLY A 151 26.78 8.43 -30.67
N GLU A 152 26.90 8.50 -32.00
CA GLU A 152 27.78 9.46 -32.68
C GLU A 152 27.26 10.92 -32.51
N ILE A 153 25.96 11.10 -32.42
CA ILE A 153 25.34 12.42 -32.24
C ILE A 153 24.37 12.44 -31.05
N LYS A 154 24.18 13.62 -30.48
CA LYS A 154 23.23 13.87 -29.39
C LYS A 154 22.14 14.81 -29.91
N THR A 155 21.09 14.24 -30.42
CA THR A 155 19.92 14.92 -30.97
C THR A 155 18.67 14.15 -30.61
N VAL A 156 17.49 14.54 -31.07
CA VAL A 156 16.22 13.90 -30.79
C VAL A 156 15.48 13.52 -32.08
N LEU A 157 14.65 12.47 -32.00
CA LEU A 157 13.65 12.16 -33.01
C LEU A 157 12.29 12.67 -32.53
N ARG A 158 11.59 13.42 -33.37
CA ARG A 158 10.25 13.93 -33.10
C ARG A 158 9.22 13.29 -34.04
N ALA A 159 8.02 13.02 -33.52
CA ALA A 159 6.87 12.71 -34.36
C ALA A 159 6.47 13.95 -35.18
N LYS A 160 6.02 13.76 -36.43
CA LYS A 160 5.56 14.84 -37.31
C LYS A 160 4.04 14.83 -37.37
N ILE A 161 3.40 15.66 -36.56
CA ILE A 161 1.94 15.67 -36.37
C ILE A 161 1.36 17.02 -36.76
N ASP A 162 1.24 17.96 -35.81
CA ASP A 162 0.67 19.28 -36.04
C ASP A 162 1.12 20.26 -34.93
N MET A 163 1.94 21.24 -35.29
CA MET A 163 2.42 22.25 -34.34
C MET A 163 1.35 23.22 -33.88
N ALA A 164 0.19 23.27 -34.54
CA ALA A 164 -0.97 24.10 -34.14
C ALA A 164 -2.01 23.31 -33.32
N HIS A 165 -1.76 22.05 -33.03
CA HIS A 165 -2.73 21.20 -32.32
C HIS A 165 -3.08 21.76 -30.93
N PRO A 166 -4.37 21.76 -30.51
CA PRO A 166 -4.78 22.31 -29.20
C PRO A 166 -4.19 21.52 -28.00
N ASN A 167 -3.95 20.23 -28.16
CA ASN A 167 -3.23 19.43 -27.17
C ASN A 167 -1.72 19.57 -27.39
N LEU A 168 -1.02 20.15 -26.42
CA LEU A 168 0.42 20.36 -26.46
C LEU A 168 1.23 19.08 -26.65
N LEU A 169 0.72 17.91 -26.21
CA LEU A 169 1.38 16.62 -26.36
C LEU A 169 1.33 16.09 -27.80
N MET A 170 0.53 16.70 -28.67
CA MET A 170 0.43 16.40 -30.10
C MET A 170 1.25 17.35 -30.98
N ARG A 171 1.90 18.38 -30.39
CA ARG A 171 2.75 19.33 -31.13
C ARG A 171 4.15 18.74 -31.31
N ASP A 172 4.28 17.87 -32.29
CA ASP A 172 5.51 17.17 -32.68
C ASP A 172 6.35 16.70 -31.47
N PRO A 173 5.83 15.75 -30.65
CA PRO A 173 6.51 15.30 -29.45
C PRO A 173 7.81 14.58 -29.76
N VAL A 174 8.78 14.67 -28.82
CA VAL A 174 10.01 13.88 -28.88
C VAL A 174 9.65 12.43 -28.60
N ILE A 175 10.14 11.50 -29.44
CA ILE A 175 9.91 10.05 -29.33
C ILE A 175 11.17 9.24 -29.06
N TYR A 176 12.37 9.78 -29.39
CA TYR A 176 13.67 9.22 -29.05
C TYR A 176 14.65 10.28 -28.60
N ARG A 177 15.51 9.94 -27.65
CA ARG A 177 16.61 10.79 -27.16
C ARG A 177 17.86 9.98 -26.84
N SER A 178 19.04 10.61 -26.87
CA SER A 178 20.26 10.00 -26.36
C SER A 178 20.33 10.10 -24.83
N ILE A 179 20.80 9.06 -24.16
CA ILE A 179 21.13 9.05 -22.73
C ILE A 179 22.46 8.33 -22.56
N ASP A 180 23.43 9.00 -21.96
CA ASP A 180 24.77 8.47 -21.73
C ASP A 180 24.85 7.82 -20.33
N LYS A 181 24.11 6.73 -20.14
CA LYS A 181 24.11 5.92 -18.91
C LYS A 181 23.92 4.46 -19.26
N SER A 182 24.45 3.59 -18.40
CA SER A 182 24.20 2.15 -18.48
C SER A 182 22.78 1.85 -18.00
N HIS A 183 22.07 1.04 -18.76
CA HIS A 183 20.73 0.57 -18.43
C HIS A 183 20.80 -0.67 -17.53
N HIS A 184 19.90 -0.83 -16.56
CA HIS A 184 19.95 -1.93 -15.60
C HIS A 184 19.83 -3.32 -16.27
N ASN A 185 19.04 -3.44 -17.35
CA ASN A 185 18.83 -4.70 -18.08
C ASN A 185 19.75 -4.82 -19.31
N THR A 186 19.80 -3.80 -20.18
CA THR A 186 20.50 -3.88 -21.46
C THR A 186 21.96 -3.35 -21.42
N GLY A 187 22.43 -2.89 -20.27
CA GLY A 187 23.79 -2.39 -20.10
C GLY A 187 24.07 -1.19 -20.99
N THR A 188 25.10 -1.29 -21.85
CA THR A 188 25.56 -0.23 -22.77
C THR A 188 25.20 -0.49 -24.22
N GLU A 189 24.31 -1.45 -24.49
CA GLU A 189 23.92 -1.84 -25.84
C GLU A 189 23.25 -0.71 -26.60
N PHE A 190 22.38 0.01 -25.94
CA PHE A 190 21.61 1.14 -26.51
C PHE A 190 22.22 2.48 -26.08
N LYS A 191 22.24 3.45 -27.00
CA LYS A 191 22.69 4.84 -26.77
C LYS A 191 21.55 5.82 -26.96
N ALA A 192 20.48 5.42 -27.66
CA ALA A 192 19.25 6.15 -27.85
C ALA A 192 18.08 5.36 -27.23
N TYR A 193 17.25 6.04 -26.50
CA TYR A 193 16.14 5.46 -25.76
C TYR A 193 14.80 6.04 -26.21
N PRO A 194 13.74 5.22 -26.33
CA PRO A 194 12.42 5.73 -26.63
C PRO A 194 11.89 6.54 -25.44
N MET A 195 11.07 7.54 -25.74
CA MET A 195 10.30 8.22 -24.73
C MET A 195 9.12 7.33 -24.29
N TYR A 196 8.68 7.49 -23.04
CA TYR A 196 7.57 6.73 -22.45
C TYR A 196 6.33 6.69 -23.35
N ASP A 197 5.89 7.84 -23.85
CA ASP A 197 4.68 7.96 -24.67
C ASP A 197 4.76 7.18 -26.00
N PHE A 198 5.96 6.98 -26.52
CA PHE A 198 6.19 6.17 -27.72
C PHE A 198 6.32 4.67 -27.38
N ALA A 199 7.00 4.36 -26.29
CA ALA A 199 7.25 2.98 -25.87
C ALA A 199 5.97 2.27 -25.41
N HIS A 200 5.12 2.98 -24.67
CA HIS A 200 3.93 2.44 -24.02
C HIS A 200 2.92 1.78 -25.01
N PRO A 201 2.43 2.46 -26.07
CA PRO A 201 1.53 1.83 -27.03
C PRO A 201 2.16 0.64 -27.77
N ILE A 202 3.46 0.72 -28.09
CA ILE A 202 4.17 -0.35 -28.79
C ILE A 202 4.31 -1.59 -27.92
N SER A 203 4.63 -1.41 -26.64
CA SER A 203 4.71 -2.50 -25.67
C SER A 203 3.34 -3.14 -25.44
N ASP A 204 2.27 -2.33 -25.26
CA ASP A 204 0.91 -2.82 -25.11
C ASP A 204 0.48 -3.66 -26.34
N TRP A 205 0.77 -3.17 -27.55
CA TRP A 205 0.52 -3.93 -28.78
C TRP A 205 1.31 -5.23 -28.85
N LYS A 206 2.63 -5.17 -28.54
CA LYS A 206 3.54 -6.33 -28.59
C LYS A 206 3.12 -7.45 -27.65
N GLU A 207 2.59 -7.09 -26.50
CA GLU A 207 2.12 -8.03 -25.48
C GLU A 207 0.67 -8.48 -25.68
N ASN A 208 -0.01 -8.01 -26.73
CA ASN A 208 -1.44 -8.26 -27.00
C ASN A 208 -2.35 -7.77 -25.85
N ILE A 209 -2.01 -6.65 -25.22
CA ILE A 209 -2.88 -6.01 -24.23
C ILE A 209 -4.12 -5.48 -24.94
N THR A 210 -5.29 -5.75 -24.40
CA THR A 210 -6.56 -5.28 -24.97
C THR A 210 -7.06 -4.00 -24.30
N HIS A 211 -6.87 -3.92 -22.98
CA HIS A 211 -7.34 -2.82 -22.16
C HIS A 211 -6.16 -2.24 -21.38
N SER A 212 -5.71 -1.08 -21.82
CA SER A 212 -4.59 -0.32 -21.28
C SER A 212 -5.12 0.63 -20.19
N LEU A 213 -5.20 0.14 -18.93
CA LEU A 213 -5.76 0.93 -17.82
C LEU A 213 -4.68 1.80 -17.19
N CYS A 214 -4.94 3.11 -17.07
CA CYS A 214 -4.02 4.08 -16.48
C CYS A 214 -4.76 5.16 -15.68
N THR A 215 -4.03 6.01 -14.96
CA THR A 215 -4.63 7.10 -14.19
C THR A 215 -5.01 8.30 -15.08
N LEU A 216 -5.92 9.17 -14.59
CA LEU A 216 -6.43 10.33 -15.34
C LEU A 216 -5.34 11.30 -15.82
N GLU A 217 -4.18 11.31 -15.21
CA GLU A 217 -3.03 12.11 -15.67
C GLU A 217 -2.60 11.79 -17.10
N PHE A 218 -2.89 10.58 -17.58
CA PHE A 218 -2.60 10.13 -18.94
C PHE A 218 -3.72 10.40 -19.95
N GLU A 219 -4.82 11.05 -19.56
CA GLU A 219 -5.92 11.36 -20.49
C GLU A 219 -5.47 12.24 -21.66
N ALA A 220 -4.62 13.23 -21.39
CA ALA A 220 -4.04 14.09 -22.41
C ALA A 220 -3.03 13.35 -23.33
N HIS A 221 -2.47 12.22 -22.90
CA HIS A 221 -1.53 11.40 -23.66
C HIS A 221 -2.23 10.42 -24.61
N ARG A 222 -3.50 10.08 -24.37
CA ARG A 222 -4.28 9.12 -25.18
C ARG A 222 -4.33 9.46 -26.68
N PRO A 223 -4.44 10.72 -27.14
CA PRO A 223 -4.39 11.03 -28.56
C PRO A 223 -3.07 10.60 -29.22
N PHE A 224 -1.93 10.76 -28.52
CA PHE A 224 -0.64 10.32 -29.04
C PHE A 224 -0.48 8.78 -28.99
N TYR A 225 -1.00 8.14 -27.96
CA TYR A 225 -1.09 6.69 -27.87
C TYR A 225 -1.82 6.09 -29.08
N ASN A 226 -3.00 6.62 -29.41
CA ASN A 226 -3.79 6.19 -30.58
C ASN A 226 -3.07 6.47 -31.88
N TRP A 227 -2.49 7.68 -32.03
CA TRP A 227 -1.73 8.06 -33.22
C TRP A 227 -0.56 7.11 -33.49
N THR A 228 0.17 6.72 -32.45
CA THR A 228 1.30 5.78 -32.58
C THR A 228 0.82 4.41 -33.08
N LEU A 229 -0.27 3.91 -32.53
CA LEU A 229 -0.85 2.63 -32.97
C LEU A 229 -1.36 2.70 -34.41
N GLU A 230 -2.10 3.73 -34.77
CA GLU A 230 -2.64 3.94 -36.13
C GLU A 230 -1.53 4.06 -37.17
N LYS A 231 -0.41 4.70 -36.84
CA LYS A 231 0.73 4.86 -37.76
C LYS A 231 1.60 3.63 -37.92
N LEU A 232 1.66 2.79 -36.90
CA LEU A 232 2.56 1.62 -36.89
C LEU A 232 1.84 0.29 -37.18
N PHE A 233 0.58 0.17 -36.76
CA PHE A 233 -0.14 -1.11 -36.76
C PHE A 233 -1.51 -0.97 -37.40
N ASP A 234 -1.67 -1.54 -38.60
CA ASP A 234 -2.95 -1.60 -39.28
C ASP A 234 -3.82 -2.69 -38.61
N GLU A 235 -4.95 -2.31 -38.05
CA GLU A 235 -5.90 -3.21 -37.42
C GLU A 235 -6.41 -4.31 -38.35
N ASN A 236 -6.52 -4.03 -39.67
CA ASN A 236 -6.93 -4.99 -40.65
C ASN A 236 -5.88 -6.10 -40.89
N VAL A 237 -4.62 -5.84 -40.56
CA VAL A 237 -3.50 -6.76 -40.75
C VAL A 237 -3.12 -7.45 -39.45
N PHE A 238 -3.15 -6.71 -38.34
CA PHE A 238 -2.58 -7.15 -37.05
C PHE A 238 -3.64 -7.48 -35.97
N GLY A 239 -4.92 -7.25 -36.22
CA GLY A 239 -5.99 -7.45 -35.26
C GLY A 239 -6.32 -6.18 -34.45
N VAL A 240 -6.93 -6.35 -33.29
CA VAL A 240 -7.43 -5.23 -32.48
C VAL A 240 -6.29 -4.51 -31.76
N ASN A 241 -6.23 -3.19 -31.93
CA ASN A 241 -5.31 -2.34 -31.17
C ASN A 241 -5.76 -2.22 -29.70
N PRO A 242 -4.80 -2.12 -28.76
CA PRO A 242 -5.10 -1.89 -27.37
C PRO A 242 -5.86 -0.57 -27.14
N ARG A 243 -6.80 -0.57 -26.21
CA ARG A 243 -7.61 0.61 -25.87
C ARG A 243 -7.15 1.20 -24.54
N GLN A 244 -6.69 2.46 -24.55
CA GLN A 244 -6.37 3.18 -23.33
C GLN A 244 -7.63 3.68 -22.63
N ILE A 245 -7.75 3.44 -21.33
CA ILE A 245 -8.89 3.83 -20.49
C ILE A 245 -8.37 4.37 -19.16
N GLU A 246 -8.79 5.57 -18.80
CA GLU A 246 -8.31 6.26 -17.62
C GLU A 246 -9.30 6.15 -16.46
N PHE A 247 -8.74 6.08 -15.24
CA PHE A 247 -9.48 6.10 -13.98
C PHE A 247 -8.82 7.04 -12.96
N SER A 248 -9.58 7.49 -11.96
CA SER A 248 -9.07 8.39 -10.92
C SER A 248 -8.03 7.71 -10.05
N ARG A 249 -6.94 8.42 -9.74
CA ARG A 249 -5.96 7.99 -8.76
C ARG A 249 -6.56 7.89 -7.35
N LEU A 250 -5.86 7.23 -6.45
CA LEU A 250 -6.24 7.11 -5.04
C LEU A 250 -5.61 8.24 -4.23
N ASN A 251 -6.46 9.02 -3.59
CA ASN A 251 -6.05 10.01 -2.59
C ASN A 251 -6.68 9.63 -1.25
N VAL A 252 -5.87 9.52 -0.19
CA VAL A 252 -6.32 9.12 1.15
C VAL A 252 -5.87 10.16 2.15
N ASP A 253 -6.79 10.58 3.02
CA ASP A 253 -6.50 11.55 4.08
C ASP A 253 -5.36 11.09 4.98
N GLY A 254 -4.45 12.01 5.29
CA GLY A 254 -3.29 11.76 6.14
C GLY A 254 -2.15 10.98 5.47
N PHE A 255 -2.26 10.66 4.17
CA PHE A 255 -1.18 10.07 3.39
C PHE A 255 -0.77 10.96 2.22
N GLN A 256 0.49 11.33 2.16
CA GLN A 256 1.09 11.87 0.93
C GLN A 256 1.71 10.72 0.14
N LEU A 257 1.25 10.53 -1.11
CA LEU A 257 1.66 9.42 -1.98
C LEU A 257 2.65 9.86 -3.07
N SER A 258 3.22 11.08 -2.96
CA SER A 258 4.24 11.58 -3.88
C SER A 258 5.56 10.84 -3.67
N LYS A 259 6.08 10.17 -4.69
CA LYS A 259 7.40 9.49 -4.64
C LYS A 259 8.52 10.41 -4.17
N ARG A 260 8.55 11.65 -4.65
CA ARG A 260 9.57 12.64 -4.26
C ARG A 260 9.52 12.91 -2.76
N TYR A 261 8.34 13.15 -2.23
CA TYR A 261 8.15 13.40 -0.80
C TYR A 261 8.56 12.19 0.05
N LEU A 262 8.13 10.98 -0.34
CA LEU A 262 8.49 9.75 0.38
C LEU A 262 9.99 9.49 0.38
N LYS A 263 10.67 9.81 -0.74
CA LYS A 263 12.12 9.71 -0.86
C LYS A 263 12.84 10.71 0.06
N GLU A 264 12.37 11.95 0.12
CA GLU A 264 12.90 12.98 1.03
C GLU A 264 12.83 12.51 2.50
N LEU A 265 11.72 11.90 2.95
CA LEU A 265 11.57 11.38 4.31
C LEU A 265 12.59 10.27 4.67
N VAL A 266 12.97 9.46 3.71
CA VAL A 266 14.00 8.41 3.90
C VAL A 266 15.39 9.01 3.87
N GLU A 267 15.67 9.94 2.95
CA GLU A 267 17.00 10.55 2.77
C GLU A 267 17.37 11.49 3.92
N ASP A 268 16.40 12.20 4.51
CA ASP A 268 16.64 13.08 5.66
C ASP A 268 16.60 12.36 7.02
N GLY A 269 16.26 11.07 7.03
CA GLY A 269 16.21 10.24 8.24
C GLY A 269 14.99 10.49 9.13
N THR A 270 13.95 11.14 8.61
CA THR A 270 12.66 11.30 9.33
C THR A 270 12.01 9.95 9.60
N VAL A 271 12.18 9.00 8.68
CA VAL A 271 11.75 7.59 8.81
C VAL A 271 12.95 6.65 8.69
N ASP A 272 12.84 5.45 9.27
CA ASP A 272 13.94 4.47 9.33
C ASP A 272 14.22 3.79 7.97
N GLY A 273 13.33 3.94 6.99
CA GLY A 273 13.45 3.35 5.66
C GLY A 273 12.11 3.24 4.94
N TRP A 274 12.12 2.62 3.76
CA TRP A 274 10.93 2.45 2.94
C TRP A 274 9.87 1.51 3.53
N ASP A 275 10.26 0.67 4.47
CA ASP A 275 9.38 -0.25 5.21
C ASP A 275 8.96 0.29 6.59
N ASP A 276 9.27 1.55 6.91
CA ASP A 276 8.86 2.17 8.18
C ASP A 276 7.32 2.14 8.31
N PRO A 277 6.78 1.70 9.46
CA PRO A 277 5.33 1.63 9.70
C PRO A 277 4.57 2.97 9.58
N ARG A 278 5.27 4.10 9.54
CA ARG A 278 4.72 5.44 9.28
C ARG A 278 4.52 5.73 7.80
N MET A 279 5.20 4.97 6.93
CA MET A 279 5.16 5.15 5.50
C MET A 279 3.91 4.52 4.85
N PRO A 280 3.30 5.17 3.85
CA PRO A 280 2.19 4.60 3.09
C PRO A 280 2.63 3.62 1.98
N THR A 281 3.89 3.17 2.02
CA THR A 281 4.40 2.10 1.14
C THR A 281 3.73 0.77 1.50
N LEU A 282 3.63 -0.15 0.56
CA LEU A 282 3.06 -1.47 0.85
C LEU A 282 3.90 -2.22 1.90
N LYS A 283 5.23 -2.08 1.86
CA LYS A 283 6.13 -2.64 2.89
C LYS A 283 5.91 -2.02 4.27
N GLY A 284 5.75 -0.69 4.34
CA GLY A 284 5.45 0.00 5.60
C GLY A 284 4.09 -0.38 6.18
N LEU A 285 3.06 -0.45 5.33
CA LEU A 285 1.73 -0.91 5.73
C LEU A 285 1.75 -2.36 6.22
N LYS A 286 2.45 -3.27 5.52
CA LYS A 286 2.65 -4.67 5.96
C LYS A 286 3.31 -4.73 7.33
N ARG A 287 4.39 -4.01 7.55
CA ARG A 287 5.12 -3.96 8.83
C ARG A 287 4.28 -3.33 9.95
N ARG A 288 3.37 -2.43 9.61
CA ARG A 288 2.37 -1.88 10.53
C ARG A 288 1.26 -2.88 10.88
N GLY A 289 1.08 -3.92 10.07
CA GLY A 289 0.08 -4.96 10.30
C GLY A 289 -1.15 -4.89 9.39
N PHE A 290 -1.07 -4.15 8.28
CA PHE A 290 -2.07 -4.27 7.23
C PHE A 290 -1.94 -5.62 6.53
N THR A 291 -3.06 -6.21 6.20
CA THR A 291 -3.13 -7.51 5.52
C THR A 291 -3.45 -7.31 4.03
N PRO A 292 -3.09 -8.25 3.17
CA PRO A 292 -3.48 -8.21 1.76
C PRO A 292 -4.99 -8.07 1.56
N ASP A 293 -5.78 -8.82 2.32
CA ASP A 293 -7.23 -8.82 2.23
C ASP A 293 -7.83 -7.47 2.63
N SER A 294 -7.32 -6.85 3.69
CA SER A 294 -7.77 -5.51 4.10
C SER A 294 -7.52 -4.46 3.03
N ILE A 295 -6.37 -4.51 2.33
CA ILE A 295 -6.03 -3.57 1.24
C ILE A 295 -6.90 -3.84 0.01
N ARG A 296 -7.10 -5.11 -0.39
CA ARG A 296 -7.98 -5.46 -1.51
C ARG A 296 -9.42 -5.02 -1.25
N ASN A 297 -9.95 -5.32 -0.06
CA ASN A 297 -11.29 -4.91 0.37
C ASN A 297 -11.44 -3.37 0.40
N PHE A 298 -10.41 -2.66 0.85
CA PHE A 298 -10.39 -1.20 0.78
C PHE A 298 -10.47 -0.71 -0.66
N CYS A 299 -9.64 -1.23 -1.58
CA CYS A 299 -9.65 -0.86 -3.00
C CYS A 299 -11.01 -1.15 -3.66
N GLU A 300 -11.64 -2.27 -3.31
CA GLU A 300 -12.99 -2.63 -3.78
C GLU A 300 -14.05 -1.63 -3.28
N LYS A 301 -14.04 -1.29 -1.99
CA LYS A 301 -14.97 -0.31 -1.40
C LYS A 301 -14.80 1.11 -1.96
N VAL A 302 -13.57 1.52 -2.23
CA VAL A 302 -13.27 2.80 -2.92
C VAL A 302 -13.86 2.80 -4.33
N GLY A 303 -13.81 1.67 -5.00
CA GLY A 303 -14.31 1.50 -6.36
C GLY A 303 -13.52 2.26 -7.41
N ILE A 304 -14.02 2.21 -8.66
CA ILE A 304 -13.39 2.80 -9.83
C ILE A 304 -14.29 3.89 -10.41
N SER A 305 -13.75 5.09 -10.55
CA SER A 305 -14.43 6.29 -11.03
C SER A 305 -13.51 7.11 -11.93
N LYS A 306 -14.08 7.97 -12.78
CA LYS A 306 -13.37 9.03 -13.50
C LYS A 306 -13.30 10.35 -12.71
N ARG A 307 -13.90 10.41 -11.52
CA ARG A 307 -13.86 11.60 -10.67
C ARG A 307 -12.84 11.41 -9.57
N GLU A 308 -11.93 12.35 -9.42
CA GLU A 308 -11.05 12.40 -8.27
C GLU A 308 -11.87 12.64 -7.00
N SER A 309 -11.52 11.91 -5.95
CA SER A 309 -12.12 12.03 -4.64
C SER A 309 -11.07 11.83 -3.57
N GLN A 310 -11.26 12.50 -2.44
CA GLN A 310 -10.47 12.30 -1.24
C GLN A 310 -11.16 11.21 -0.40
N ILE A 311 -10.45 10.16 -0.06
CA ILE A 311 -10.97 9.03 0.72
C ILE A 311 -10.54 9.19 2.16
N GLU A 312 -11.50 9.12 3.09
CA GLU A 312 -11.21 9.17 4.50
C GLU A 312 -10.37 7.98 4.96
N ARG A 313 -9.35 8.24 5.76
CA ARG A 313 -8.51 7.21 6.39
C ARG A 313 -9.32 6.16 7.17
N SER A 314 -10.43 6.59 7.75
CA SER A 314 -11.35 5.74 8.52
C SER A 314 -11.86 4.54 7.73
N LEU A 315 -12.01 4.65 6.40
CA LEU A 315 -12.42 3.53 5.54
C LEU A 315 -11.32 2.46 5.46
N LEU A 316 -10.06 2.87 5.29
CA LEU A 316 -8.91 1.96 5.27
C LEU A 316 -8.76 1.24 6.63
N ASP A 317 -8.78 2.02 7.73
CA ASP A 317 -8.70 1.50 9.10
C ASP A 317 -9.91 0.60 9.42
N GLY A 318 -11.08 0.89 8.86
CA GLY A 318 -12.28 0.06 8.98
C GLY A 318 -12.12 -1.30 8.31
N CYS A 319 -11.62 -1.33 7.09
CA CYS A 319 -11.37 -2.58 6.37
C CYS A 319 -10.41 -3.49 7.13
N LEU A 320 -9.32 -2.91 7.67
CA LEU A 320 -8.36 -3.66 8.48
C LEU A 320 -9.01 -4.19 9.77
N ARG A 321 -9.77 -3.36 10.48
CA ARG A 321 -10.44 -3.73 11.74
C ARG A 321 -11.45 -4.85 11.54
N ASP A 322 -12.27 -4.77 10.50
CA ASP A 322 -13.30 -5.77 10.18
C ASP A 322 -12.67 -7.14 9.96
N GLU A 323 -11.58 -7.22 9.22
CA GLU A 323 -10.86 -8.47 8.99
C GLU A 323 -10.18 -8.97 10.28
N LEU A 324 -9.43 -8.10 10.96
CA LEU A 324 -8.69 -8.50 12.16
C LEU A 324 -9.61 -8.98 13.29
N ASN A 325 -10.84 -8.51 13.34
CA ASN A 325 -11.81 -9.01 14.34
C ASN A 325 -12.07 -10.51 14.20
N THR A 326 -11.99 -11.04 12.99
CA THR A 326 -12.21 -12.47 12.71
C THR A 326 -10.94 -13.32 12.82
N ILE A 327 -9.78 -12.81 12.37
CA ILE A 327 -8.55 -13.60 12.26
C ILE A 327 -7.60 -13.46 13.47
N SER A 328 -7.70 -12.35 14.23
CA SER A 328 -6.70 -12.05 15.26
C SER A 328 -6.88 -12.87 16.53
N LEU A 329 -5.80 -13.42 17.04
CA LEU A 329 -5.74 -13.96 18.40
C LEU A 329 -5.85 -12.82 19.42
N ARG A 330 -6.51 -13.07 20.56
CA ARG A 330 -6.68 -12.09 21.64
C ARG A 330 -5.71 -12.36 22.78
N ARG A 331 -5.05 -11.30 23.27
CA ARG A 331 -4.10 -11.36 24.38
C ARG A 331 -4.38 -10.23 25.37
N MET A 332 -4.06 -10.47 26.63
CA MET A 332 -4.13 -9.46 27.67
C MET A 332 -2.78 -8.76 27.77
N VAL A 333 -2.84 -7.41 27.75
CA VAL A 333 -1.70 -6.51 27.92
C VAL A 333 -2.15 -5.38 28.84
N VAL A 334 -1.30 -4.99 29.77
CA VAL A 334 -1.51 -3.86 30.70
C VAL A 334 -0.48 -2.78 30.40
N LYS A 335 -0.97 -1.60 30.04
CA LYS A 335 -0.14 -0.47 29.57
C LYS A 335 0.32 0.45 30.71
N ASP A 336 -0.60 0.80 31.61
CA ASP A 336 -0.34 1.61 32.79
C ASP A 336 -0.61 0.76 34.04
N PRO A 337 0.38 -0.03 34.50
CA PRO A 337 0.18 -1.05 35.50
C PRO A 337 0.00 -0.46 36.91
N ILE A 338 -0.96 -1.02 37.64
CA ILE A 338 -1.07 -0.95 39.08
C ILE A 338 -1.13 -2.38 39.64
N LYS A 339 -0.47 -2.63 40.75
CA LYS A 339 -0.46 -3.94 41.39
C LYS A 339 -1.82 -4.21 42.05
N LEU A 340 -2.36 -5.43 41.85
CA LEU A 340 -3.48 -5.98 42.60
C LEU A 340 -3.00 -7.22 43.33
N THR A 341 -3.21 -7.28 44.65
CA THR A 341 -2.86 -8.46 45.47
C THR A 341 -4.12 -9.01 46.11
N ILE A 342 -4.34 -10.30 45.96
CA ILE A 342 -5.39 -11.04 46.70
C ILE A 342 -4.81 -11.51 48.03
N ILE A 343 -5.31 -10.94 49.12
CA ILE A 343 -4.80 -11.16 50.50
C ILE A 343 -5.54 -12.27 51.25
N SER A 344 -6.63 -12.80 50.70
CA SER A 344 -7.34 -13.98 51.24
C SER A 344 -6.63 -15.29 50.83
N ASP A 345 -7.07 -16.45 51.38
CA ASP A 345 -6.47 -17.77 51.04
C ASP A 345 -6.74 -18.15 49.59
N PHE A 346 -6.00 -17.50 48.66
CA PHE A 346 -6.09 -17.69 47.22
C PHE A 346 -5.01 -18.65 46.72
N LYS A 347 -5.37 -19.59 45.86
CA LYS A 347 -4.43 -20.56 45.33
C LYS A 347 -4.04 -20.25 43.90
N PRO A 348 -2.76 -20.37 43.54
CA PRO A 348 -2.33 -20.29 42.15
C PRO A 348 -3.06 -21.30 41.25
N GLY A 349 -3.30 -20.89 39.99
CA GLY A 349 -4.02 -21.73 39.05
C GLY A 349 -3.84 -21.24 37.59
N PHE A 350 -4.83 -21.57 36.77
CA PHE A 350 -4.87 -21.05 35.40
C PHE A 350 -6.27 -20.65 34.99
N ALA A 351 -6.35 -19.62 34.15
CA ALA A 351 -7.57 -19.23 33.45
C ALA A 351 -7.59 -19.87 32.05
N ALA A 352 -8.72 -20.49 31.68
CA ALA A 352 -8.98 -20.89 30.31
C ALA A 352 -9.66 -19.73 29.58
N LEU A 353 -8.98 -19.16 28.59
CA LEU A 353 -9.42 -17.99 27.83
C LEU A 353 -9.51 -18.29 26.35
N GLU A 354 -10.62 -17.93 25.74
CA GLU A 354 -10.78 -18.06 24.28
C GLU A 354 -9.73 -17.21 23.55
N ASN A 355 -9.11 -17.81 22.53
CA ASN A 355 -8.16 -17.11 21.69
C ASN A 355 -8.84 -16.11 20.76
N ASN A 356 -9.99 -16.45 20.22
CA ASN A 356 -10.88 -15.54 19.50
C ASN A 356 -12.33 -16.04 19.60
N PRO A 357 -13.24 -15.33 20.28
CA PRO A 357 -14.64 -15.78 20.43
C PRO A 357 -15.48 -15.66 19.16
N GLU A 358 -15.01 -14.92 18.13
CA GLU A 358 -15.68 -14.78 16.82
C GLU A 358 -15.32 -15.93 15.86
N ALA A 359 -14.28 -16.72 16.19
CA ALA A 359 -13.76 -17.77 15.31
C ALA A 359 -13.58 -19.08 16.12
N SER A 360 -14.46 -20.04 15.86
CA SER A 360 -14.52 -21.32 16.60
C SER A 360 -13.33 -22.27 16.36
N GLU A 361 -12.55 -22.04 15.29
CA GLU A 361 -11.34 -22.78 14.98
C GLU A 361 -10.18 -22.51 15.96
N PHE A 362 -10.22 -21.40 16.69
CA PHE A 362 -9.20 -21.08 17.67
C PHE A 362 -9.51 -21.68 19.04
N SER A 363 -8.72 -22.68 19.44
CA SER A 363 -8.80 -23.30 20.76
C SER A 363 -8.58 -22.28 21.88
N ALA A 364 -9.10 -22.59 23.08
CA ALA A 364 -8.80 -21.80 24.29
C ALA A 364 -7.32 -21.94 24.70
N ARG A 365 -6.77 -20.88 25.31
CA ARG A 365 -5.44 -20.88 25.91
C ARG A 365 -5.50 -20.95 27.43
N ARG A 366 -4.44 -21.42 28.02
CA ARG A 366 -4.25 -21.44 29.47
C ARG A 366 -3.32 -20.29 29.84
N VAL A 367 -3.78 -19.42 30.75
CA VAL A 367 -3.00 -18.31 31.31
C VAL A 367 -2.87 -18.55 32.82
N ASN A 368 -1.65 -18.76 33.28
CA ASN A 368 -1.39 -18.96 34.69
C ASN A 368 -1.62 -17.68 35.48
N TYR A 369 -1.99 -17.87 36.76
CA TYR A 369 -2.11 -16.78 37.71
C TYR A 369 -1.62 -17.19 39.10
N THR A 370 -1.13 -16.18 39.81
CA THR A 370 -0.81 -16.22 41.25
C THR A 370 -1.74 -15.27 41.99
N GLU A 371 -1.42 -14.99 43.25
CA GLU A 371 -2.16 -13.95 44.02
C GLU A 371 -1.85 -12.51 43.63
N GLN A 372 -0.86 -12.29 42.74
CA GLN A 372 -0.42 -10.94 42.32
C GLN A 372 -0.62 -10.69 40.82
N PHE A 373 -1.33 -9.60 40.53
CA PHE A 373 -1.68 -9.22 39.18
C PHE A 373 -1.21 -7.80 38.87
N TRP A 374 -0.92 -7.53 37.57
CA TRP A 374 -0.96 -6.19 37.02
C TRP A 374 -2.34 -5.98 36.40
N ILE A 375 -2.98 -4.85 36.75
CA ILE A 375 -4.21 -4.37 36.11
C ILE A 375 -3.97 -2.95 35.60
N GLU A 376 -4.85 -2.45 34.70
CA GLU A 376 -4.79 -1.05 34.30
C GLU A 376 -5.08 -0.13 35.49
N ARG A 377 -4.28 0.94 35.63
CA ARG A 377 -4.51 1.95 36.69
C ARG A 377 -5.91 2.56 36.58
N GLU A 378 -6.41 2.77 35.37
CA GLU A 378 -7.77 3.29 35.14
C GLU A 378 -8.89 2.33 35.63
N ASP A 379 -8.57 1.07 35.82
CA ASP A 379 -9.53 0.07 36.29
C ASP A 379 -9.77 0.09 37.81
N PHE A 380 -9.00 0.90 38.57
CA PHE A 380 -9.23 1.11 39.98
C PHE A 380 -9.48 2.59 40.32
N ARG A 381 -10.44 2.85 41.24
CA ARG A 381 -10.71 4.16 41.82
C ARG A 381 -11.12 4.02 43.26
N VAL A 382 -10.71 4.94 44.10
CA VAL A 382 -11.20 5.05 45.50
C VAL A 382 -12.65 5.48 45.49
N GLU A 383 -12.95 6.56 44.74
CA GLU A 383 -14.35 7.06 44.58
C GLU A 383 -14.72 7.04 43.08
N ALA A 384 -15.94 6.66 42.79
CA ALA A 384 -16.50 6.64 41.45
C ALA A 384 -18.01 6.80 41.43
N ASN A 385 -18.53 7.34 40.34
CA ASN A 385 -19.96 7.44 40.10
C ASN A 385 -20.59 6.09 39.69
N LYS A 386 -21.94 6.03 39.63
CA LYS A 386 -22.70 4.81 39.27
C LYS A 386 -22.42 4.29 37.85
N LYS A 387 -21.88 5.11 36.96
CA LYS A 387 -21.54 4.72 35.55
C LYS A 387 -20.20 3.99 35.45
N TYR A 388 -19.34 4.10 36.46
CA TYR A 388 -18.04 3.40 36.45
C TYR A 388 -18.26 1.90 36.66
N LYS A 389 -17.88 1.08 35.68
CA LYS A 389 -18.11 -0.37 35.65
C LYS A 389 -16.80 -1.16 35.85
N ARG A 390 -15.88 -0.62 36.67
CA ARG A 390 -14.61 -1.23 37.04
C ARG A 390 -14.51 -1.37 38.56
N LEU A 391 -13.33 -1.67 39.06
CA LEU A 391 -13.07 -1.87 40.47
C LEU A 391 -13.05 -0.54 41.22
N LYS A 392 -13.88 -0.41 42.23
CA LYS A 392 -13.89 0.70 43.17
C LYS A 392 -13.65 0.16 44.59
N LEU A 393 -13.06 0.93 45.47
CA LEU A 393 -12.92 0.55 46.90
C LEU A 393 -14.26 0.14 47.48
N GLY A 394 -14.33 -1.05 48.07
CA GLY A 394 -15.52 -1.67 48.62
C GLY A 394 -16.44 -2.38 47.62
N ASP A 395 -16.19 -2.26 46.33
CA ASP A 395 -17.00 -2.88 45.25
C ASP A 395 -16.35 -4.15 44.67
N ASN A 396 -17.13 -4.89 43.90
CA ASN A 396 -16.73 -6.16 43.27
C ASN A 396 -16.50 -6.02 41.79
N VAL A 397 -15.46 -6.68 41.27
CA VAL A 397 -15.20 -6.85 39.83
C VAL A 397 -14.77 -8.28 39.55
N ARG A 398 -14.99 -8.80 38.33
CA ARG A 398 -14.46 -10.07 37.89
C ARG A 398 -13.11 -9.91 37.21
N LEU A 399 -12.12 -10.62 37.70
CA LEU A 399 -10.88 -10.85 36.93
C LEU A 399 -11.21 -11.82 35.80
N LYS A 400 -10.95 -11.42 34.54
CA LYS A 400 -11.32 -12.19 33.34
C LYS A 400 -10.84 -13.65 33.41
N GLY A 401 -11.79 -14.58 33.39
CA GLY A 401 -11.49 -16.03 33.43
C GLY A 401 -11.03 -16.58 34.79
N VAL A 402 -10.97 -15.76 35.85
CA VAL A 402 -10.56 -16.21 37.21
C VAL A 402 -11.74 -16.22 38.17
N CYS A 403 -11.91 -15.19 38.97
CA CYS A 403 -12.93 -15.11 40.01
C CYS A 403 -13.41 -13.65 40.18
N ILE A 404 -14.36 -13.46 41.08
CA ILE A 404 -14.78 -12.11 41.54
C ILE A 404 -13.90 -11.73 42.73
N VAL A 405 -13.43 -10.49 42.71
CA VAL A 405 -12.64 -9.89 43.79
C VAL A 405 -13.32 -8.63 44.31
N LYS A 406 -13.13 -8.31 45.59
CA LYS A 406 -13.58 -7.08 46.25
C LYS A 406 -12.35 -6.30 46.68
N ALA A 407 -12.25 -5.03 46.30
CA ALA A 407 -11.19 -4.17 46.80
C ALA A 407 -11.52 -3.78 48.26
N VAL A 408 -10.63 -4.13 49.16
CA VAL A 408 -10.81 -3.89 50.61
C VAL A 408 -9.92 -2.75 51.13
N ASP A 409 -8.77 -2.57 50.51
CA ASP A 409 -7.81 -1.52 50.87
C ASP A 409 -6.89 -1.20 49.68
N TYR A 410 -6.02 -0.18 49.82
CA TYR A 410 -4.99 0.19 48.85
C TYR A 410 -3.75 0.74 49.51
N VAL A 411 -2.65 0.71 48.83
CA VAL A 411 -1.36 1.32 49.24
C VAL A 411 -1.13 2.55 48.38
N GLU A 412 -0.87 3.69 49.04
CA GLU A 412 -0.53 4.95 48.41
C GLU A 412 0.88 5.37 48.76
N VAL A 413 1.67 5.80 47.80
CA VAL A 413 3.02 6.32 47.99
C VAL A 413 3.11 7.65 47.21
N ASP A 414 3.52 8.71 47.89
CA ASP A 414 3.65 10.03 47.29
C ASP A 414 2.42 10.54 46.53
N GLY A 415 1.23 10.26 47.06
CA GLY A 415 -0.05 10.66 46.44
C GLY A 415 -0.49 9.79 45.25
N MET A 416 0.25 8.73 44.95
CA MET A 416 -0.09 7.77 43.89
C MET A 416 -0.43 6.40 44.48
N ILE A 417 -1.55 5.82 44.05
CA ILE A 417 -1.92 4.46 44.42
C ILE A 417 -1.01 3.49 43.67
N THR A 418 -0.28 2.66 44.41
CA THR A 418 0.70 1.70 43.87
C THR A 418 0.21 0.25 43.92
N GLU A 419 -0.73 -0.04 44.86
CA GLU A 419 -1.27 -1.39 45.03
C GLU A 419 -2.72 -1.35 45.51
N VAL A 420 -3.51 -2.30 45.02
CA VAL A 420 -4.89 -2.55 45.45
C VAL A 420 -4.92 -3.88 46.16
N LEU A 421 -5.44 -3.89 47.41
CA LEU A 421 -5.60 -5.11 48.21
C LEU A 421 -7.02 -5.63 48.04
N CYS A 422 -7.14 -6.90 47.66
CA CYS A 422 -8.44 -7.51 47.37
C CYS A 422 -8.64 -8.79 48.17
N GLU A 423 -9.89 -9.11 48.47
CA GLU A 423 -10.34 -10.44 48.85
C GLU A 423 -11.10 -11.09 47.69
N HIS A 424 -10.94 -12.40 47.51
CA HIS A 424 -11.70 -13.12 46.49
C HIS A 424 -12.91 -13.82 47.11
N TYR A 425 -13.89 -14.10 46.24
CA TYR A 425 -15.03 -14.95 46.61
C TYR A 425 -14.78 -16.36 46.14
N PRO A 426 -14.61 -17.36 47.07
CA PRO A 426 -14.24 -18.75 46.72
C PRO A 426 -15.23 -19.42 45.75
N ASP A 427 -16.51 -19.09 45.84
CA ASP A 427 -17.58 -19.69 45.01
C ASP A 427 -17.79 -18.95 43.69
N SER A 428 -16.86 -18.09 43.29
CA SER A 428 -17.02 -17.23 42.10
C SER A 428 -16.03 -17.54 40.99
N PHE A 429 -15.25 -18.60 41.04
CA PHE A 429 -14.35 -18.98 39.96
C PHE A 429 -15.12 -19.21 38.65
N SER A 430 -14.44 -18.98 37.53
CA SER A 430 -15.04 -19.17 36.21
C SER A 430 -15.55 -20.61 36.05
N GLY A 431 -16.79 -20.73 35.60
CA GLY A 431 -17.51 -22.00 35.51
C GLY A 431 -18.30 -22.40 36.75
N MET A 432 -18.20 -21.66 37.87
CA MET A 432 -19.02 -21.87 39.06
C MET A 432 -20.26 -20.97 39.06
N GLU A 433 -21.35 -21.46 39.59
CA GLU A 433 -22.53 -20.64 39.89
C GLU A 433 -22.28 -19.83 41.16
N THR A 434 -22.65 -18.54 41.15
CA THR A 434 -22.47 -17.64 42.29
C THR A 434 -23.53 -16.56 42.31
N ASP A 435 -24.02 -16.24 43.50
CA ASP A 435 -24.95 -15.11 43.76
C ASP A 435 -24.21 -13.77 43.83
N VAL A 436 -22.88 -13.77 43.85
CA VAL A 436 -22.07 -12.57 43.96
C VAL A 436 -22.07 -11.81 42.59
N LYS A 437 -22.57 -10.56 42.64
CA LYS A 437 -22.63 -9.72 41.46
C LYS A 437 -21.35 -8.90 41.29
N ALA A 438 -20.72 -8.98 40.13
CA ALA A 438 -19.63 -8.11 39.74
C ALA A 438 -20.14 -6.93 38.89
N LYS A 439 -19.61 -5.74 39.08
CA LYS A 439 -19.97 -4.53 38.29
C LYS A 439 -19.47 -4.60 36.84
N GLY A 440 -18.43 -5.38 36.59
CA GLY A 440 -17.80 -5.54 35.27
C GLY A 440 -16.74 -6.60 35.30
N VAL A 441 -16.03 -6.71 34.15
CA VAL A 441 -14.89 -7.60 33.98
C VAL A 441 -13.68 -6.73 33.61
N ILE A 442 -12.53 -6.98 34.26
CA ILE A 442 -11.26 -6.36 33.92
C ILE A 442 -10.28 -7.43 33.46
N HIS A 443 -9.39 -7.04 32.54
CA HIS A 443 -8.26 -7.89 32.14
C HIS A 443 -7.08 -7.66 33.08
N TRP A 444 -6.13 -8.56 33.04
CA TRP A 444 -5.00 -8.61 33.94
C TRP A 444 -3.85 -9.37 33.29
N VAL A 445 -2.64 -9.22 33.82
CA VAL A 445 -1.53 -10.15 33.60
C VAL A 445 -0.95 -10.57 34.93
N ASP A 446 -0.53 -11.86 35.03
CA ASP A 446 0.09 -12.37 36.23
C ASP A 446 1.47 -11.75 36.43
N ARG A 447 1.73 -11.21 37.61
CA ARG A 447 2.96 -10.47 37.89
C ARG A 447 4.22 -11.32 37.83
N GLN A 448 4.13 -12.60 38.16
CA GLN A 448 5.29 -13.49 38.18
C GLN A 448 5.70 -14.00 36.81
N SER A 449 4.72 -14.24 35.94
CA SER A 449 4.94 -14.86 34.63
C SER A 449 4.83 -13.91 33.44
N CYS A 450 4.36 -12.66 33.63
CA CYS A 450 4.24 -11.69 32.54
C CYS A 450 5.60 -11.34 31.92
N ILE A 451 5.55 -10.93 30.68
CA ILE A 451 6.70 -10.38 29.95
C ILE A 451 6.52 -8.89 29.71
N GLN A 452 7.64 -8.18 29.70
CA GLN A 452 7.66 -6.78 29.28
C GLN A 452 7.65 -6.70 27.76
N VAL A 453 6.84 -5.80 27.20
CA VAL A 453 6.73 -5.56 25.77
C VAL A 453 6.76 -4.05 25.49
N GLU A 454 7.32 -3.67 24.35
CA GLU A 454 7.32 -2.31 23.86
C GLU A 454 6.24 -2.13 22.81
N LEU A 455 5.43 -1.08 22.97
CA LEU A 455 4.32 -0.77 22.08
C LEU A 455 4.58 0.53 21.34
N ASN A 456 4.71 0.46 20.04
CA ASN A 456 4.88 1.61 19.16
C ASN A 456 3.51 2.14 18.73
N HIS A 457 3.28 3.42 18.90
CA HIS A 457 2.13 4.17 18.43
C HIS A 457 2.57 5.20 17.39
N PHE A 458 1.74 5.42 16.38
CA PHE A 458 2.04 6.30 15.25
C PHE A 458 0.92 7.33 15.08
N ASP A 459 1.30 8.63 15.06
CA ASP A 459 0.43 9.74 14.72
C ASP A 459 1.09 10.57 13.62
N GLY A 460 0.63 10.40 12.37
CA GLY A 460 1.34 10.90 11.20
C GLY A 460 2.75 10.31 11.12
N LEU A 461 3.76 11.19 11.14
CA LEU A 461 5.18 10.82 11.17
C LEU A 461 5.75 10.67 12.59
N ASP A 462 4.97 11.01 13.62
CA ASP A 462 5.41 10.87 14.99
C ASP A 462 5.33 9.40 15.45
N LYS A 463 6.33 8.97 16.21
CA LYS A 463 6.41 7.65 16.84
C LYS A 463 6.58 7.81 18.34
N GLY A 464 5.61 7.28 19.09
CA GLY A 464 5.70 7.14 20.55
C GLY A 464 5.88 5.67 20.91
N THR A 465 6.73 5.37 21.89
CA THR A 465 6.91 4.02 22.42
C THR A 465 6.59 4.00 23.90
N ILE A 466 5.79 3.03 24.33
CA ILE A 466 5.48 2.80 25.74
C ILE A 466 5.82 1.37 26.13
N THR A 467 6.25 1.19 27.37
CA THR A 467 6.47 -0.12 27.97
C THR A 467 5.16 -0.63 28.59
N ALA A 468 4.85 -1.90 28.35
CA ALA A 468 3.66 -2.58 28.87
C ALA A 468 4.02 -3.98 29.37
N PHE A 469 3.09 -4.62 30.12
CA PHE A 469 3.22 -6.01 30.53
C PHE A 469 2.17 -6.86 29.82
N GLY A 470 2.58 -7.99 29.28
CA GLY A 470 1.71 -8.89 28.53
C GLY A 470 1.79 -10.36 28.95
N GLU A 471 0.85 -11.16 28.47
CA GLU A 471 0.86 -12.61 28.63
C GLU A 471 2.17 -13.20 28.10
N PRO A 472 2.73 -14.27 28.71
CA PRO A 472 3.95 -14.93 28.23
C PRO A 472 3.88 -15.40 26.77
N LEU A 473 2.68 -15.70 26.28
CA LEU A 473 2.45 -16.12 24.90
C LEU A 473 2.86 -15.06 23.85
N LEU A 474 2.98 -13.79 24.23
CA LEU A 474 3.47 -12.73 23.34
C LEU A 474 4.96 -12.88 22.97
N ALA A 475 5.70 -13.76 23.63
CA ALA A 475 7.07 -14.11 23.24
C ALA A 475 7.13 -14.87 21.90
N GLN A 476 6.04 -15.56 21.51
CA GLN A 476 5.93 -16.31 20.26
C GLN A 476 5.88 -15.36 19.05
N ASP A 477 6.17 -15.91 17.88
CA ASP A 477 5.97 -15.20 16.62
C ASP A 477 4.51 -15.26 16.16
N TYR A 478 4.11 -14.24 15.42
CA TYR A 478 2.76 -14.08 14.92
C TYR A 478 2.79 -13.63 13.46
N ASP A 479 2.03 -14.32 12.59
CA ASP A 479 1.93 -14.01 11.17
C ASP A 479 0.90 -12.93 10.87
N ALA A 480 0.07 -12.57 11.85
CA ALA A 480 -0.96 -11.54 11.74
C ALA A 480 -1.02 -10.69 13.03
N PRO A 481 -1.58 -9.48 12.99
CA PRO A 481 -1.78 -8.67 14.17
C PRO A 481 -2.59 -9.38 15.25
N VAL A 482 -2.23 -9.11 16.49
CA VAL A 482 -2.87 -9.65 17.69
C VAL A 482 -3.75 -8.57 18.31
N GLN A 483 -4.96 -8.92 18.73
CA GLN A 483 -5.80 -8.01 19.49
C GLN A 483 -5.34 -7.94 20.95
N PHE A 484 -4.81 -6.81 21.38
CA PHE A 484 -4.62 -6.51 22.79
C PHE A 484 -5.95 -6.04 23.36
N ILE A 485 -6.53 -6.87 24.22
CA ILE A 485 -7.87 -6.71 24.75
C ILE A 485 -8.07 -5.28 25.28
N ARG A 486 -9.10 -4.57 24.79
CA ARG A 486 -9.43 -3.17 25.07
C ARG A 486 -8.52 -2.12 24.43
N HIS A 487 -7.36 -2.47 23.86
CA HIS A 487 -6.38 -1.50 23.37
C HIS A 487 -6.34 -1.33 21.86
N GLY A 488 -6.54 -2.40 21.09
CA GLY A 488 -6.43 -2.38 19.63
C GLY A 488 -5.71 -3.59 19.10
N TYR A 489 -5.32 -3.48 17.83
CA TYR A 489 -4.57 -4.53 17.14
C TYR A 489 -3.12 -4.10 16.99
N TYR A 490 -2.21 -5.04 17.18
CA TYR A 490 -0.77 -4.80 17.16
C TYR A 490 -0.06 -5.89 16.37
N MET A 491 0.85 -5.50 15.50
CA MET A 491 1.73 -6.40 14.75
C MET A 491 3.07 -6.52 15.44
N LYS A 492 3.54 -7.75 15.63
CA LYS A 492 4.87 -7.99 16.19
C LYS A 492 5.96 -7.56 15.20
N ASP A 493 6.95 -6.83 15.68
CA ASP A 493 8.08 -6.31 14.91
C ASP A 493 9.36 -6.49 15.73
N GLY A 494 10.01 -7.62 15.56
CA GLY A 494 11.13 -8.03 16.40
C GLY A 494 10.71 -8.19 17.86
N THR A 495 11.26 -7.34 18.75
CA THR A 495 10.94 -7.32 20.18
C THR A 495 9.80 -6.38 20.56
N SER A 496 9.38 -5.52 19.63
CA SER A 496 8.33 -4.52 19.81
C SER A 496 7.03 -4.89 19.08
N TRP A 497 5.99 -4.07 19.29
CA TRP A 497 4.67 -4.26 18.73
C TRP A 497 4.17 -2.94 18.12
N ASN A 498 3.90 -2.94 16.83
CA ASN A 498 3.40 -1.79 16.09
C ASN A 498 1.87 -1.72 16.17
N HIS A 499 1.33 -0.60 16.64
CA HIS A 499 -0.10 -0.36 16.62
C HIS A 499 -0.63 -0.31 15.18
N SER A 500 -1.46 -1.27 14.81
CA SER A 500 -2.08 -1.38 13.49
C SER A 500 -3.32 -0.51 13.40
N VAL A 501 -4.33 -0.80 14.23
CA VAL A 501 -5.61 -0.07 14.27
C VAL A 501 -6.30 -0.21 15.64
N SER A 502 -7.04 0.82 16.05
CA SER A 502 -7.84 0.83 17.27
C SER A 502 -9.12 0.00 17.14
N LEU A 503 -9.68 -0.48 18.27
CA LEU A 503 -10.93 -1.29 18.30
C LEU A 503 -12.17 -0.53 17.79
N LYS A 504 -12.18 0.79 17.93
CA LYS A 504 -13.29 1.65 17.49
C LYS A 504 -12.76 2.73 16.58
N SER A 505 -13.58 3.17 15.65
CA SER A 505 -13.26 4.37 14.87
C SER A 505 -13.07 5.55 15.82
N SER A 506 -11.99 6.29 15.65
CA SER A 506 -11.75 7.56 16.35
C SER A 506 -12.59 8.70 15.77
N TYR A 507 -13.24 8.50 14.64
CA TYR A 507 -14.14 9.47 14.04
C TYR A 507 -15.50 9.42 14.78
N LYS A 508 -15.83 10.54 15.41
CA LYS A 508 -17.21 10.82 15.82
C LYS A 508 -17.98 11.13 14.53
N GLN A 509 -19.03 10.34 14.26
CA GLN A 509 -20.07 10.71 13.30
C GLN A 509 -20.73 12.02 13.72
#